data_2cfee3e4a24e2a6423d0379f0436d1b8
#
_entry.id   2cfee3e4a24e2a6423d0379f0436d1b8
#
_cell.length_a   1.000
_cell.length_b   1.000
_cell.length_c   1.000
_cell.angle_alpha   90.00
_cell.angle_beta   90.00
_cell.angle_gamma   90.00
#
_symmetry.space_group_name_H-M   'P 1'
#
loop_
_entity.id
_entity.type
_entity.pdbx_description
1 polymer ?
#
loop_
_entity_poly.entity_id
_entity_poly.type
_entity_poly.pdbx_seq_one_letter_code
_entity_poly.pdbx_strand_id
1 'polypeptide(L)'
;FDNIDHHILIDILKRRIKDEAFIDLIWKLLRAGYLEDWMKHQTYSGTPQGSGVSPLLANIYMNELDQFMEEYRGRFNKGDKRRFSNAYVNANHHYARAKARNAKKWELMNEEERENARIMQKELQTTLLSTPSRDQMDPNYRRIVYVRYADDFLIGVIGSKTDAERVKTDVGDFLKQNLNLTMSPEKTLITHGHDKARFLGYDITINQNQSTKKTKGGTKRTYNSRVVLLLPKEKWMGKLQEYGILQIRKDHTGKEIWMPTSRNSFQNKEPIEILAQYNAEIRGIYNYYRMARNVSVLNKFHYVMEYSMYKTIAGKMRCSAAKVKKKYTKNRIFGMEYETKRGWKRAEFYHDGFHRSTPAKLDMDTMPDYKVSVRPKEVIARFMTGYCELCCKNEHPVLIHQIKSLRCLTGNTDWERFMQKKRRKTLVVCEDCYKMIINS
;
A
#
# COMPACT_ATOMS: atom_id res chain seq x y z
N PHE A 1 1.84 13.90 -12.52
CA PHE A 1 3.23 14.42 -12.48
C PHE A 1 3.54 15.31 -13.68
N ASP A 2 3.09 14.95 -14.87
CA ASP A 2 3.48 15.62 -16.14
C ASP A 2 2.73 16.92 -16.39
N ASN A 3 1.62 17.18 -15.70
CA ASN A 3 0.74 18.33 -15.93
C ASN A 3 0.71 19.33 -14.76
N ILE A 4 1.67 19.26 -13.84
CA ILE A 4 1.75 20.20 -12.72
C ILE A 4 2.16 21.57 -13.27
N ASP A 5 1.34 22.60 -13.00
CA ASP A 5 1.66 23.98 -13.32
C ASP A 5 2.73 24.51 -12.35
N HIS A 6 3.89 24.92 -12.92
CA HIS A 6 5.04 25.38 -12.14
C HIS A 6 4.74 26.68 -11.38
N HIS A 7 3.95 27.59 -11.94
CA HIS A 7 3.63 28.85 -11.30
C HIS A 7 2.72 28.63 -10.08
N ILE A 8 1.67 27.82 -10.25
CA ILE A 8 0.76 27.45 -9.14
C ILE A 8 1.55 26.73 -8.04
N LEU A 9 2.44 25.78 -8.40
CA LEU A 9 3.27 25.08 -7.42
C LEU A 9 4.15 26.02 -6.61
N ILE A 10 4.80 26.99 -7.28
CA ILE A 10 5.65 27.99 -6.64
C ILE A 10 4.82 28.90 -5.73
N ASP A 11 3.63 29.32 -6.16
CA ASP A 11 2.74 30.12 -5.32
C ASP A 11 2.31 29.37 -4.06
N ILE A 12 2.02 28.08 -4.17
CA ILE A 12 1.73 27.22 -3.00
C ILE A 12 2.93 27.17 -2.06
N LEU A 13 4.15 26.98 -2.60
CA LEU A 13 5.37 26.94 -1.80
C LEU A 13 5.66 28.28 -1.10
N LYS A 14 5.49 29.40 -1.80
CA LYS A 14 5.70 30.76 -1.28
C LYS A 14 4.76 31.13 -0.10
N ARG A 15 3.63 30.46 0.04
CA ARG A 15 2.76 30.66 1.22
C ARG A 15 3.48 30.34 2.54
N ARG A 16 4.40 29.36 2.51
CA ARG A 16 5.11 28.89 3.71
C ARG A 16 6.63 29.14 3.70
N ILE A 17 7.23 29.17 2.53
CA ILE A 17 8.69 29.36 2.37
C ILE A 17 8.95 30.77 1.87
N LYS A 18 9.66 31.56 2.68
CA LYS A 18 9.98 32.96 2.36
C LYS A 18 11.41 33.16 1.82
N ASP A 19 12.19 32.09 1.74
CA ASP A 19 13.55 32.09 1.21
C ASP A 19 13.51 32.08 -0.32
N GLU A 20 13.79 33.23 -0.93
CA GLU A 20 13.81 33.38 -2.40
C GLU A 20 14.93 32.55 -3.04
N ALA A 21 16.08 32.38 -2.37
CA ALA A 21 17.16 31.55 -2.91
C ALA A 21 16.75 30.08 -3.02
N PHE A 22 15.99 29.58 -2.04
CA PHE A 22 15.39 28.25 -2.09
C PHE A 22 14.34 28.13 -3.21
N ILE A 23 13.50 29.14 -3.38
CA ILE A 23 12.47 29.17 -4.46
C ILE A 23 13.14 29.17 -5.84
N ASP A 24 14.22 29.93 -6.01
CA ASP A 24 15.00 29.95 -7.26
C ASP A 24 15.64 28.58 -7.53
N LEU A 25 16.09 27.87 -6.50
CA LEU A 25 16.60 26.52 -6.67
C LEU A 25 15.52 25.54 -7.15
N ILE A 26 14.30 25.65 -6.61
CA ILE A 26 13.15 24.84 -7.08
C ILE A 26 12.81 25.19 -8.52
N TRP A 27 12.82 26.47 -8.91
CA TRP A 27 12.63 26.89 -10.31
C TRP A 27 13.66 26.26 -11.24
N LYS A 28 14.93 26.28 -10.87
CA LYS A 28 16.02 25.65 -11.65
C LYS A 28 15.80 24.14 -11.78
N LEU A 29 15.35 23.48 -10.71
CA LEU A 29 15.02 22.04 -10.71
C LEU A 29 13.86 21.73 -11.69
N LEU A 30 12.78 22.49 -11.63
CA LEU A 30 11.60 22.30 -12.48
C LEU A 30 11.92 22.52 -13.98
N ARG A 31 12.81 23.49 -14.30
CA ARG A 31 13.24 23.81 -15.67
C ARG A 31 14.40 22.97 -16.18
N ALA A 32 15.05 22.17 -15.33
CA ALA A 32 16.23 21.40 -15.70
C ALA A 32 15.97 20.38 -16.82
N GLY A 33 14.73 19.93 -16.98
CA GLY A 33 14.38 18.87 -17.90
C GLY A 33 14.78 17.48 -17.41
N TYR A 34 14.71 16.50 -18.28
CA TYR A 34 15.15 15.15 -18.01
C TYR A 34 15.93 14.55 -19.18
N LEU A 35 16.69 13.51 -18.90
CA LEU A 35 17.48 12.79 -19.88
C LEU A 35 16.82 11.43 -20.13
N GLU A 36 16.44 11.19 -21.39
CA GLU A 36 15.90 9.92 -21.84
C GLU A 36 16.63 9.51 -23.12
N ASP A 37 17.08 8.28 -23.20
CA ASP A 37 17.88 7.75 -24.33
C ASP A 37 19.07 8.67 -24.75
N TRP A 38 19.72 9.27 -23.74
CA TRP A 38 20.83 10.23 -23.93
C TRP A 38 20.44 11.54 -24.60
N MET A 39 19.13 11.79 -24.78
CA MET A 39 18.61 13.07 -25.27
C MET A 39 18.03 13.90 -24.14
N LYS A 40 18.30 15.20 -24.13
CA LYS A 40 17.78 16.15 -23.16
C LYS A 40 16.40 16.65 -23.60
N HIS A 41 15.41 16.44 -22.76
CA HIS A 41 14.06 16.96 -22.92
C HIS A 41 13.83 18.12 -21.94
N GLN A 42 13.24 19.22 -22.42
CA GLN A 42 12.84 20.33 -21.56
C GLN A 42 11.44 20.06 -20.98
N THR A 43 11.26 20.35 -19.69
CA THR A 43 9.94 20.29 -19.04
C THR A 43 9.33 21.68 -18.99
N TYR A 44 8.22 21.86 -19.70
CA TYR A 44 7.41 23.08 -19.64
C TYR A 44 6.34 23.02 -18.56
N SER A 45 5.95 21.81 -18.15
CA SER A 45 5.04 21.50 -17.06
C SER A 45 5.48 20.21 -16.40
N GLY A 46 4.95 19.95 -15.20
CA GLY A 46 5.22 18.70 -14.48
C GLY A 46 6.54 18.69 -13.71
N THR A 47 6.82 17.56 -13.13
CA THR A 47 8.05 17.30 -12.37
C THR A 47 8.77 16.10 -12.97
N PRO A 48 10.11 16.14 -13.14
CA PRO A 48 10.86 15.05 -13.77
C PRO A 48 10.60 13.71 -13.10
N GLN A 49 10.16 12.71 -13.87
CA GLN A 49 9.98 11.35 -13.34
C GLN A 49 11.33 10.75 -12.92
N GLY A 50 11.37 10.13 -11.75
CA GLY A 50 12.60 9.55 -11.19
C GLY A 50 13.41 10.51 -10.30
N SER A 51 13.08 11.79 -10.22
CA SER A 51 13.66 12.70 -9.23
C SER A 51 13.15 12.37 -7.82
N GLY A 52 14.04 12.34 -6.82
CA GLY A 52 13.65 12.13 -5.41
C GLY A 52 12.73 13.21 -4.84
N VAL A 53 12.69 14.40 -5.44
CA VAL A 53 11.88 15.54 -4.99
C VAL A 53 10.50 15.58 -5.65
N SER A 54 10.36 15.04 -6.87
CA SER A 54 9.12 15.09 -7.64
C SER A 54 7.90 14.54 -6.90
N PRO A 55 7.95 13.39 -6.22
CA PRO A 55 6.80 12.90 -5.45
C PRO A 55 6.41 13.83 -4.30
N LEU A 56 7.37 14.52 -3.69
CA LEU A 56 7.11 15.49 -2.63
C LEU A 56 6.39 16.73 -3.20
N LEU A 57 6.90 17.31 -4.29
CA LEU A 57 6.30 18.46 -4.93
C LEU A 57 4.89 18.16 -5.44
N ALA A 58 4.68 16.99 -6.05
CA ALA A 58 3.36 16.53 -6.48
C ALA A 58 2.38 16.39 -5.29
N ASN A 59 2.84 15.86 -4.15
CA ASN A 59 2.01 15.77 -2.96
C ASN A 59 1.68 17.13 -2.35
N ILE A 60 2.63 18.09 -2.37
CA ILE A 60 2.37 19.46 -1.94
C ILE A 60 1.32 20.11 -2.85
N TYR A 61 1.43 19.93 -4.15
CA TYR A 61 0.46 20.43 -5.12
C TYR A 61 -0.94 19.86 -4.91
N MET A 62 -1.03 18.54 -4.78
CA MET A 62 -2.30 17.85 -4.57
C MET A 62 -2.89 18.01 -3.16
N ASN A 63 -2.14 18.56 -2.21
CA ASN A 63 -2.67 18.89 -0.88
C ASN A 63 -3.78 19.97 -0.94
N GLU A 64 -3.80 20.80 -1.96
CA GLU A 64 -4.91 21.76 -2.18
C GLU A 64 -6.23 21.01 -2.41
N LEU A 65 -6.19 19.90 -3.16
CA LEU A 65 -7.35 19.01 -3.32
C LEU A 65 -7.73 18.36 -1.99
N ASP A 66 -6.75 17.94 -1.18
CA ASP A 66 -7.02 17.32 0.13
C ASP A 66 -7.76 18.32 1.05
N GLN A 67 -7.32 19.57 1.07
CA GLN A 67 -7.98 20.65 1.85
C GLN A 67 -9.38 20.93 1.33
N PHE A 68 -9.56 21.08 0.01
CA PHE A 68 -10.87 21.23 -0.60
C PHE A 68 -11.83 20.10 -0.21
N MET A 69 -11.37 18.85 -0.25
CA MET A 69 -12.18 17.68 0.08
C MET A 69 -12.54 17.62 1.57
N GLU A 70 -11.66 18.11 2.45
CA GLU A 70 -11.96 18.19 3.89
C GLU A 70 -13.07 19.23 4.16
N GLU A 71 -13.01 20.41 3.56
CA GLU A 71 -14.07 21.41 3.63
C GLU A 71 -15.36 20.90 2.99
N TYR A 72 -15.26 20.26 1.82
CA TYR A 72 -16.39 19.66 1.12
C TYR A 72 -17.07 18.61 1.98
N ARG A 73 -16.30 17.78 2.69
CA ARG A 73 -16.80 16.79 3.64
C ARG A 73 -17.61 17.44 4.75
N GLY A 74 -17.15 18.55 5.30
CA GLY A 74 -17.87 19.31 6.33
C GLY A 74 -19.24 19.79 5.86
N ARG A 75 -19.34 20.27 4.62
CA ARG A 75 -20.59 20.78 4.03
C ARG A 75 -21.53 19.65 3.56
N PHE A 76 -20.97 18.55 3.05
CA PHE A 76 -21.73 17.43 2.49
C PHE A 76 -22.34 16.51 3.55
N ASN A 77 -21.63 16.25 4.64
CA ASN A 77 -22.05 15.32 5.67
C ASN A 77 -23.29 15.81 6.40
N LYS A 78 -24.30 14.94 6.54
CA LYS A 78 -25.57 15.25 7.18
C LYS A 78 -26.02 14.11 8.09
N GLY A 79 -26.56 14.44 9.26
CA GLY A 79 -27.11 13.50 10.24
C GLY A 79 -26.05 12.62 10.92
N ASP A 80 -26.34 12.03 12.08
CA ASP A 80 -25.40 11.18 12.80
C ASP A 80 -25.59 9.70 12.50
N LYS A 81 -26.82 9.26 12.35
CA LYS A 81 -27.20 7.84 12.13
C LYS A 81 -28.35 7.75 11.15
N ARG A 82 -28.31 6.75 10.26
CA ARG A 82 -29.47 6.42 9.43
C ARG A 82 -30.66 6.03 10.29
N ARG A 83 -31.87 6.42 9.90
CA ARG A 83 -33.12 5.97 10.51
C ARG A 83 -33.29 4.46 10.34
N PHE A 84 -34.10 3.85 11.19
CA PHE A 84 -34.52 2.47 10.99
C PHE A 84 -35.43 2.36 9.75
N SER A 85 -35.31 1.27 9.00
CA SER A 85 -36.24 1.01 7.90
C SER A 85 -37.61 0.64 8.46
N ASN A 86 -38.69 1.10 7.83
CA ASN A 86 -40.05 0.77 8.25
C ASN A 86 -40.29 -0.75 8.26
N ALA A 87 -39.75 -1.46 7.25
CA ALA A 87 -39.84 -2.92 7.19
C ALA A 87 -39.20 -3.61 8.41
N TYR A 88 -38.05 -3.10 8.87
CA TYR A 88 -37.39 -3.63 10.06
C TYR A 88 -38.18 -3.32 11.35
N VAL A 89 -38.70 -2.10 11.48
CA VAL A 89 -39.54 -1.72 12.63
C VAL A 89 -40.76 -2.62 12.74
N ASN A 90 -41.45 -2.88 11.62
CA ASN A 90 -42.60 -3.76 11.57
C ASN A 90 -42.24 -5.22 11.91
N ALA A 91 -41.17 -5.75 11.30
CA ALA A 91 -40.70 -7.11 11.60
C ALA A 91 -40.29 -7.26 13.09
N ASN A 92 -39.64 -6.25 13.66
CA ASN A 92 -39.28 -6.22 15.07
C ASN A 92 -40.50 -6.18 15.99
N HIS A 93 -41.54 -5.39 15.64
CA HIS A 93 -42.79 -5.36 16.39
C HIS A 93 -43.49 -6.72 16.38
N HIS A 94 -43.59 -7.38 15.21
CA HIS A 94 -44.18 -8.70 15.12
C HIS A 94 -43.42 -9.74 15.96
N TYR A 95 -42.10 -9.76 15.86
CA TYR A 95 -41.26 -10.64 16.66
C TYR A 95 -41.37 -10.37 18.16
N ALA A 96 -41.31 -9.12 18.59
CA ALA A 96 -41.40 -8.73 19.99
C ALA A 96 -42.78 -9.07 20.60
N ARG A 97 -43.86 -8.80 19.86
CA ARG A 97 -45.23 -9.16 20.27
C ARG A 97 -45.41 -10.68 20.42
N ALA A 98 -44.93 -11.46 19.44
CA ALA A 98 -45.01 -12.92 19.49
C ALA A 98 -44.22 -13.47 20.69
N LYS A 99 -43.02 -12.97 20.93
CA LYS A 99 -42.17 -13.32 22.06
C LYS A 99 -42.84 -13.01 23.42
N ALA A 100 -43.42 -11.81 23.54
CA ALA A 100 -44.08 -11.40 24.76
C ALA A 100 -45.36 -12.22 25.03
N ARG A 101 -46.14 -12.48 23.96
CA ARG A 101 -47.33 -13.34 24.05
C ARG A 101 -46.97 -14.77 24.48
N ASN A 102 -45.95 -15.36 23.86
CA ASN A 102 -45.51 -16.70 24.17
C ASN A 102 -45.00 -16.80 25.63
N ALA A 103 -44.21 -15.80 26.08
CA ALA A 103 -43.73 -15.77 27.46
C ALA A 103 -44.89 -15.76 28.51
N LYS A 104 -45.96 -15.00 28.24
CA LYS A 104 -47.12 -14.91 29.14
C LYS A 104 -47.96 -16.17 29.16
N LYS A 105 -48.06 -16.92 28.08
CA LYS A 105 -48.90 -18.10 27.92
C LYS A 105 -48.15 -19.43 28.08
N TRP A 106 -46.84 -19.40 28.21
CA TRP A 106 -45.96 -20.56 28.11
C TRP A 106 -46.31 -21.69 29.06
N GLU A 107 -46.68 -21.38 30.31
CA GLU A 107 -47.05 -22.34 31.32
C GLU A 107 -48.43 -23.00 31.07
N LEU A 108 -49.33 -22.28 30.39
CA LEU A 108 -50.67 -22.72 30.05
C LEU A 108 -50.80 -23.50 28.75
N MET A 109 -49.72 -23.52 27.94
CA MET A 109 -49.68 -24.18 26.62
C MET A 109 -49.35 -25.68 26.77
N ASN A 110 -50.05 -26.49 25.96
CA ASN A 110 -49.67 -27.87 25.75
C ASN A 110 -48.42 -28.00 24.88
N GLU A 111 -47.88 -29.25 24.71
CA GLU A 111 -46.59 -29.44 24.00
C GLU A 111 -46.69 -29.09 22.50
N GLU A 112 -47.80 -29.36 21.85
CA GLU A 112 -48.04 -29.01 20.44
C GLU A 112 -48.09 -27.49 20.25
N GLU A 113 -48.80 -26.77 21.10
CA GLU A 113 -48.87 -25.32 21.12
C GLU A 113 -47.51 -24.67 21.36
N ARG A 114 -46.69 -25.22 22.26
CA ARG A 114 -45.32 -24.78 22.53
C ARG A 114 -44.44 -24.93 21.29
N GLU A 115 -44.53 -26.08 20.61
CA GLU A 115 -43.74 -26.32 19.39
C GLU A 115 -44.19 -25.38 18.25
N ASN A 116 -45.48 -25.20 18.05
CA ASN A 116 -45.98 -24.23 17.09
C ASN A 116 -45.53 -22.81 17.41
N ALA A 117 -45.52 -22.41 18.66
CA ALA A 117 -45.02 -21.12 19.13
C ALA A 117 -43.50 -20.93 18.87
N ARG A 118 -42.69 -21.99 19.05
CA ARG A 118 -41.26 -22.01 18.75
C ARG A 118 -41.01 -21.84 17.26
N ILE A 119 -41.74 -22.59 16.40
CA ILE A 119 -41.64 -22.49 14.94
C ILE A 119 -41.99 -21.11 14.47
N MET A 120 -43.13 -20.55 14.85
CA MET A 120 -43.56 -19.21 14.50
C MET A 120 -42.55 -18.15 14.97
N GLN A 121 -42.05 -18.25 16.18
CA GLN A 121 -41.06 -17.31 16.71
C GLN A 121 -39.73 -17.38 15.91
N LYS A 122 -39.31 -18.58 15.47
CA LYS A 122 -38.12 -18.78 14.64
C LYS A 122 -38.32 -18.19 13.25
N GLU A 123 -39.48 -18.30 12.64
CA GLU A 123 -39.80 -17.70 11.35
C GLU A 123 -39.77 -16.16 11.42
N LEU A 124 -40.43 -15.58 12.43
CA LEU A 124 -40.39 -14.15 12.69
C LEU A 124 -38.97 -13.62 12.95
N GLN A 125 -38.16 -14.41 13.69
CA GLN A 125 -36.74 -14.09 13.91
C GLN A 125 -35.94 -14.13 12.59
N THR A 126 -36.19 -15.09 11.75
CA THR A 126 -35.54 -15.23 10.44
C THR A 126 -35.87 -14.04 9.55
N THR A 127 -37.17 -13.64 9.50
CA THR A 127 -37.65 -12.48 8.78
C THR A 127 -36.99 -11.20 9.31
N LEU A 128 -36.96 -11.02 10.62
CA LEU A 128 -36.31 -9.87 11.26
C LEU A 128 -34.81 -9.81 10.91
N LEU A 129 -34.09 -10.94 10.95
CA LEU A 129 -32.68 -11.03 10.68
C LEU A 129 -32.33 -10.86 9.21
N SER A 130 -33.24 -11.21 8.28
CA SER A 130 -33.06 -11.02 6.84
C SER A 130 -33.39 -9.57 6.38
N THR A 131 -34.18 -8.83 7.16
CA THR A 131 -34.59 -7.45 6.81
C THR A 131 -33.51 -6.46 7.21
N PRO A 132 -33.04 -5.57 6.28
CA PRO A 132 -32.08 -4.51 6.61
C PRO A 132 -32.57 -3.59 7.72
N SER A 133 -31.78 -3.39 8.78
CA SER A 133 -32.22 -2.63 9.95
C SER A 133 -32.26 -1.11 9.69
N ARG A 134 -31.41 -0.60 8.81
CA ARG A 134 -31.33 0.84 8.49
C ARG A 134 -31.81 1.11 7.08
N ASP A 135 -32.42 2.26 6.90
CA ASP A 135 -32.83 2.76 5.59
C ASP A 135 -31.56 3.14 4.81
N GLN A 136 -31.31 2.46 3.71
CA GLN A 136 -30.14 2.70 2.86
C GLN A 136 -30.24 4.02 2.09
N MET A 137 -31.46 4.48 1.81
CA MET A 137 -31.73 5.70 1.06
C MET A 137 -32.23 6.84 1.95
N ASP A 138 -31.85 6.87 3.21
CA ASP A 138 -32.23 7.92 4.15
C ASP A 138 -31.75 9.30 3.64
N PRO A 139 -32.63 10.22 3.25
CA PRO A 139 -32.27 11.53 2.73
C PRO A 139 -31.60 12.43 3.78
N ASN A 140 -31.78 12.11 5.06
CA ASN A 140 -31.21 12.87 6.18
C ASN A 140 -29.84 12.33 6.61
N TYR A 141 -29.31 11.32 5.91
CA TYR A 141 -27.99 10.77 6.21
C TYR A 141 -27.13 10.75 4.96
N ARG A 142 -26.14 11.63 4.91
CA ARG A 142 -25.16 11.70 3.83
C ARG A 142 -23.76 11.66 4.39
N ARG A 143 -22.86 10.97 3.72
CA ARG A 143 -21.43 10.88 4.06
C ARG A 143 -20.59 10.86 2.81
N ILE A 144 -19.45 11.52 2.90
CA ILE A 144 -18.38 11.43 1.91
C ILE A 144 -17.10 11.00 2.61
N VAL A 145 -16.36 10.11 1.99
CA VAL A 145 -15.03 9.66 2.42
C VAL A 145 -14.11 9.79 1.23
N TYR A 146 -12.98 10.43 1.42
CA TYR A 146 -11.98 10.67 0.42
C TYR A 146 -10.68 9.99 0.82
N VAL A 147 -10.02 9.35 -0.12
CA VAL A 147 -8.70 8.74 0.03
C VAL A 147 -7.90 9.00 -1.23
N ARG A 148 -6.67 9.48 -1.11
CA ARG A 148 -5.76 9.75 -2.22
C ARG A 148 -4.43 9.03 -2.03
N TYR A 149 -3.87 8.59 -3.14
CA TYR A 149 -2.52 8.08 -3.23
C TYR A 149 -1.87 8.67 -4.49
N ALA A 150 -0.94 9.60 -4.30
CA ALA A 150 -0.35 10.41 -5.36
C ALA A 150 -1.45 11.16 -6.17
N ASP A 151 -1.60 10.86 -7.45
CA ASP A 151 -2.61 11.39 -8.37
C ASP A 151 -3.91 10.55 -8.40
N ASP A 152 -3.87 9.32 -7.93
CA ASP A 152 -5.05 8.47 -7.85
C ASP A 152 -5.87 8.78 -6.58
N PHE A 153 -7.19 8.97 -6.73
CA PHE A 153 -8.08 9.16 -5.59
C PHE A 153 -9.37 8.35 -5.71
N LEU A 154 -9.96 8.04 -4.57
CA LEU A 154 -11.23 7.34 -4.44
C LEU A 154 -12.15 8.13 -3.52
N ILE A 155 -13.37 8.38 -3.99
CA ILE A 155 -14.40 9.06 -3.22
C ILE A 155 -15.57 8.11 -2.97
N GLY A 156 -15.82 7.77 -1.71
CA GLY A 156 -16.98 7.00 -1.29
C GLY A 156 -18.12 7.92 -0.90
N VAL A 157 -19.27 7.83 -1.59
CA VAL A 157 -20.44 8.66 -1.33
C VAL A 157 -21.59 7.82 -0.77
N ILE A 158 -22.11 8.20 0.38
CA ILE A 158 -23.40 7.74 0.88
C ILE A 158 -24.42 8.81 0.55
N GLY A 159 -25.21 8.58 -0.49
CA GLY A 159 -26.16 9.50 -1.07
C GLY A 159 -26.79 8.93 -2.34
N SER A 160 -27.47 9.78 -3.10
CA SER A 160 -28.03 9.45 -4.40
C SER A 160 -26.95 9.40 -5.50
N LYS A 161 -27.29 8.88 -6.66
CA LYS A 161 -26.43 8.96 -7.85
C LYS A 161 -26.18 10.41 -8.27
N THR A 162 -27.20 11.25 -8.18
CA THR A 162 -27.10 12.70 -8.45
C THR A 162 -26.14 13.40 -7.49
N ASP A 163 -26.07 12.98 -6.22
CA ASP A 163 -25.06 13.49 -5.28
C ASP A 163 -23.64 13.11 -5.73
N ALA A 164 -23.43 11.88 -6.22
CA ALA A 164 -22.13 11.44 -6.72
C ALA A 164 -21.73 12.17 -8.02
N GLU A 165 -22.68 12.42 -8.90
CA GLU A 165 -22.48 13.20 -10.13
C GLU A 165 -22.07 14.64 -9.79
N ARG A 166 -22.77 15.27 -8.83
CA ARG A 166 -22.42 16.59 -8.35
C ARG A 166 -21.02 16.65 -7.75
N VAL A 167 -20.67 15.70 -6.88
CA VAL A 167 -19.32 15.61 -6.31
C VAL A 167 -18.26 15.49 -7.42
N LYS A 168 -18.52 14.68 -8.45
CA LYS A 168 -17.61 14.52 -9.59
C LYS A 168 -17.41 15.86 -10.34
N THR A 169 -18.49 16.61 -10.57
CA THR A 169 -18.43 17.92 -11.23
C THR A 169 -17.66 18.93 -10.38
N ASP A 170 -18.05 19.08 -9.09
CA ASP A 170 -17.42 20.04 -8.18
C ASP A 170 -15.91 19.81 -8.02
N VAL A 171 -15.48 18.54 -7.94
CA VAL A 171 -14.05 18.15 -7.90
C VAL A 171 -13.36 18.48 -9.22
N GLY A 172 -14.01 18.21 -10.35
CA GLY A 172 -13.48 18.51 -11.67
C GLY A 172 -13.26 20.01 -11.90
N ASP A 173 -14.24 20.82 -11.50
CA ASP A 173 -14.17 22.27 -11.59
C ASP A 173 -13.06 22.82 -10.68
N PHE A 174 -12.96 22.32 -9.44
CA PHE A 174 -11.86 22.70 -8.56
C PHE A 174 -10.49 22.40 -9.14
N LEU A 175 -10.28 21.18 -9.65
CA LEU A 175 -9.00 20.78 -10.25
C LEU A 175 -8.65 21.66 -11.45
N LYS A 176 -9.62 21.98 -12.30
CA LYS A 176 -9.42 22.81 -13.48
C LYS A 176 -9.14 24.27 -13.13
N GLN A 177 -9.91 24.86 -12.22
CA GLN A 177 -9.84 26.29 -11.90
C GLN A 177 -8.66 26.62 -10.99
N ASN A 178 -8.37 25.77 -10.00
CA ASN A 178 -7.38 26.05 -8.96
C ASN A 178 -6.02 25.42 -9.22
N LEU A 179 -6.00 24.28 -9.91
CA LEU A 179 -4.78 23.51 -10.13
C LEU A 179 -4.44 23.31 -11.61
N ASN A 180 -5.20 23.88 -12.53
CA ASN A 180 -5.00 23.71 -13.96
C ASN A 180 -4.86 22.22 -14.38
N LEU A 181 -5.56 21.32 -13.66
CA LEU A 181 -5.56 19.88 -13.90
C LEU A 181 -6.90 19.42 -14.45
N THR A 182 -6.86 18.42 -15.33
CA THR A 182 -8.07 17.79 -15.89
C THR A 182 -8.16 16.33 -15.43
N MET A 183 -9.37 15.93 -14.98
CA MET A 183 -9.65 14.53 -14.70
C MET A 183 -9.76 13.74 -16.00
N SER A 184 -9.20 12.52 -16.05
CA SER A 184 -9.40 11.62 -17.19
C SER A 184 -10.85 11.14 -17.20
N PRO A 185 -11.65 11.43 -18.25
CA PRO A 185 -13.04 10.98 -18.32
C PRO A 185 -13.17 9.45 -18.33
N GLU A 186 -12.23 8.76 -18.97
CA GLU A 186 -12.22 7.30 -19.10
C GLU A 186 -11.91 6.59 -17.78
N LYS A 187 -11.09 7.20 -16.92
CA LYS A 187 -10.69 6.62 -15.63
C LYS A 187 -11.58 7.06 -14.47
N THR A 188 -12.26 8.20 -14.59
CA THR A 188 -13.10 8.76 -13.52
C THR A 188 -14.54 8.27 -13.68
N LEU A 189 -14.84 7.12 -13.09
CA LEU A 189 -16.13 6.45 -13.20
C LEU A 189 -16.92 6.61 -11.90
N ILE A 190 -18.26 6.72 -12.04
CA ILE A 190 -19.19 6.57 -10.92
C ILE A 190 -19.65 5.11 -10.91
N THR A 191 -19.24 4.39 -9.87
CA THR A 191 -19.51 2.96 -9.73
C THR A 191 -20.47 2.75 -8.56
N HIS A 192 -21.53 1.97 -8.75
CA HIS A 192 -22.40 1.62 -7.65
C HIS A 192 -21.65 0.79 -6.59
N GLY A 193 -21.90 1.04 -5.30
CA GLY A 193 -21.13 0.44 -4.22
C GLY A 193 -21.11 -1.11 -4.18
N HIS A 194 -22.07 -1.76 -4.85
CA HIS A 194 -22.10 -3.22 -4.98
C HIS A 194 -21.31 -3.75 -6.18
N ASP A 195 -21.02 -2.88 -7.12
CA ASP A 195 -20.12 -3.18 -8.22
C ASP A 195 -18.66 -3.03 -7.76
N LYS A 196 -17.73 -3.39 -8.62
CA LYS A 196 -16.32 -3.37 -8.30
C LYS A 196 -15.68 -2.10 -8.83
N ALA A 197 -15.29 -1.20 -7.94
CA ALA A 197 -14.45 -0.06 -8.28
C ALA A 197 -12.96 -0.47 -8.19
N ARG A 198 -12.19 -0.17 -9.24
CA ARG A 198 -10.75 -0.45 -9.27
C ARG A 198 -9.99 0.72 -8.64
N PHE A 199 -9.17 0.42 -7.60
CA PHE A 199 -8.29 1.40 -6.98
C PHE A 199 -7.02 0.72 -6.46
N LEU A 200 -5.85 1.26 -6.79
CA LEU A 200 -4.54 0.72 -6.42
C LEU A 200 -4.41 -0.80 -6.66
N GLY A 201 -4.92 -1.28 -7.79
CA GLY A 201 -4.86 -2.70 -8.14
C GLY A 201 -5.82 -3.62 -7.41
N TYR A 202 -6.61 -3.13 -6.45
CA TYR A 202 -7.67 -3.86 -5.78
C TYR A 202 -9.03 -3.59 -6.45
N ASP A 203 -9.94 -4.57 -6.39
CA ASP A 203 -11.36 -4.35 -6.59
C ASP A 203 -12.00 -4.02 -5.24
N ILE A 204 -12.63 -2.86 -5.15
CA ILE A 204 -13.31 -2.39 -3.95
C ILE A 204 -14.82 -2.54 -4.16
N THR A 205 -15.51 -3.16 -3.20
CA THR A 205 -16.97 -3.32 -3.23
C THR A 205 -17.53 -3.27 -1.83
N ILE A 206 -18.86 -3.07 -1.73
CA ILE A 206 -19.58 -3.10 -0.46
C ILE A 206 -20.29 -4.45 -0.32
N ASN A 207 -20.03 -5.14 0.78
CA ASN A 207 -20.61 -6.47 1.03
C ASN A 207 -22.12 -6.39 1.26
N GLN A 208 -22.88 -7.19 0.52
CA GLN A 208 -24.34 -7.34 0.62
C GLN A 208 -24.78 -8.68 1.22
N ASN A 209 -23.97 -9.32 2.02
CA ASN A 209 -24.33 -10.63 2.55
C ASN A 209 -25.38 -10.48 3.66
N GLN A 210 -26.61 -10.90 3.40
CA GLN A 210 -27.71 -10.97 4.37
C GLN A 210 -27.74 -12.29 5.16
N SER A 211 -26.70 -13.12 5.05
CA SER A 211 -26.63 -14.39 5.79
C SER A 211 -26.56 -14.16 7.31
N THR A 212 -27.05 -15.14 8.04
CA THR A 212 -26.96 -15.17 9.49
C THR A 212 -25.82 -16.07 9.94
N LYS A 213 -25.23 -15.77 11.10
CA LYS A 213 -24.23 -16.62 11.76
C LYS A 213 -24.76 -17.13 13.10
N LYS A 214 -24.61 -18.43 13.33
CA LYS A 214 -24.79 -19.01 14.67
C LYS A 214 -23.62 -18.61 15.56
N THR A 215 -23.91 -18.12 16.74
CA THR A 215 -22.93 -17.75 17.78
C THR A 215 -23.34 -18.42 19.09
N LYS A 216 -22.44 -18.45 20.09
CA LYS A 216 -22.77 -18.97 21.43
C LYS A 216 -24.01 -18.32 22.09
N GLY A 217 -24.33 -17.07 21.72
CA GLY A 217 -25.51 -16.32 22.18
C GLY A 217 -26.70 -16.33 21.22
N GLY A 218 -26.78 -17.30 20.27
CA GLY A 218 -27.86 -17.42 19.29
C GLY A 218 -27.48 -16.97 17.88
N THR A 219 -28.49 -16.92 16.99
CA THR A 219 -28.31 -16.53 15.60
C THR A 219 -28.21 -15.00 15.49
N LYS A 220 -27.14 -14.51 14.90
CA LYS A 220 -26.91 -13.08 14.65
C LYS A 220 -26.78 -12.81 13.17
N ARG A 221 -27.17 -11.61 12.74
CA ARG A 221 -26.96 -11.12 11.37
C ARG A 221 -25.48 -10.99 11.10
N THR A 222 -25.04 -11.40 9.89
CA THR A 222 -23.72 -11.03 9.38
C THR A 222 -23.68 -9.53 9.11
N TYR A 223 -22.50 -8.95 9.31
CA TYR A 223 -22.31 -7.52 9.16
C TYR A 223 -22.39 -7.14 7.67
N ASN A 224 -23.41 -6.36 7.29
CA ASN A 224 -23.56 -5.80 5.95
C ASN A 224 -22.89 -4.42 5.82
N SER A 225 -22.79 -3.94 4.59
CA SER A 225 -22.29 -2.60 4.24
C SER A 225 -20.83 -2.35 4.66
N ARG A 226 -20.03 -3.41 4.79
CA ARG A 226 -18.58 -3.26 4.94
C ARG A 226 -17.92 -3.13 3.57
N VAL A 227 -16.97 -2.21 3.48
CA VAL A 227 -16.04 -2.13 2.35
C VAL A 227 -15.17 -3.38 2.35
N VAL A 228 -15.06 -4.01 1.19
CA VAL A 228 -14.30 -5.23 0.96
C VAL A 228 -13.30 -5.00 -0.15
N LEU A 229 -12.06 -5.34 0.12
CA LEU A 229 -10.98 -5.38 -0.86
C LEU A 229 -10.89 -6.78 -1.45
N LEU A 230 -10.85 -6.87 -2.77
CA LEU A 230 -10.71 -8.13 -3.50
C LEU A 230 -9.46 -8.08 -4.39
N LEU A 231 -8.79 -9.22 -4.50
CA LEU A 231 -7.76 -9.44 -5.51
C LEU A 231 -8.45 -9.75 -6.85
N PRO A 232 -8.26 -8.92 -7.88
CA PRO A 232 -8.82 -9.16 -9.21
C PRO A 232 -8.21 -10.39 -9.88
N LYS A 233 -9.06 -11.15 -10.60
CA LYS A 233 -8.63 -12.36 -11.31
C LYS A 233 -7.54 -12.03 -12.36
N GLU A 234 -7.72 -10.94 -13.08
CA GLU A 234 -6.82 -10.50 -14.15
C GLU A 234 -5.41 -10.23 -13.64
N LYS A 235 -5.27 -9.71 -12.41
CA LYS A 235 -3.95 -9.35 -11.86
C LYS A 235 -3.07 -10.56 -11.60
N TRP A 236 -3.57 -11.57 -10.90
CA TRP A 236 -2.76 -12.76 -10.62
C TRP A 236 -2.66 -13.71 -11.81
N MET A 237 -3.71 -13.80 -12.66
CA MET A 237 -3.61 -14.56 -13.92
C MET A 237 -2.69 -13.89 -14.92
N GLY A 238 -2.80 -12.55 -15.07
CA GLY A 238 -1.92 -11.78 -15.93
C GLY A 238 -0.43 -11.96 -15.58
N LYS A 239 -0.11 -12.05 -14.27
CA LYS A 239 1.27 -12.37 -13.84
C LYS A 239 1.73 -13.75 -14.28
N LEU A 240 0.88 -14.78 -14.21
CA LEU A 240 1.24 -16.12 -14.72
C LEU A 240 1.45 -16.15 -16.23
N GLN A 241 0.67 -15.34 -16.96
CA GLN A 241 0.83 -15.17 -18.40
C GLN A 241 2.09 -14.38 -18.76
N GLU A 242 2.35 -13.28 -18.06
CA GLU A 242 3.58 -12.47 -18.19
C GLU A 242 4.85 -13.32 -17.98
N TYR A 243 4.81 -14.21 -17.00
CA TYR A 243 5.90 -15.15 -16.75
C TYR A 243 5.99 -16.28 -17.80
N GLY A 244 4.99 -16.41 -18.68
CA GLY A 244 4.93 -17.47 -19.70
C GLY A 244 4.79 -18.89 -19.13
N ILE A 245 4.23 -19.01 -17.92
CA ILE A 245 4.20 -20.28 -17.17
C ILE A 245 2.82 -20.93 -17.10
N LEU A 246 1.80 -20.34 -17.69
CA LEU A 246 0.44 -20.86 -17.73
C LEU A 246 -0.06 -20.98 -19.16
N GLN A 247 -0.38 -22.20 -19.58
CA GLN A 247 -1.19 -22.48 -20.76
C GLN A 247 -2.60 -22.89 -20.32
N ILE A 248 -3.61 -22.32 -20.96
CA ILE A 248 -5.01 -22.67 -20.74
C ILE A 248 -5.50 -23.41 -21.98
N ARG A 249 -5.94 -24.66 -21.81
CA ARG A 249 -6.60 -25.46 -22.84
C ARG A 249 -8.05 -25.69 -22.43
N LYS A 250 -8.91 -25.93 -23.39
CA LYS A 250 -10.28 -26.39 -23.15
C LYS A 250 -10.33 -27.88 -23.39
N ASP A 251 -11.00 -28.63 -22.50
CA ASP A 251 -11.31 -30.03 -22.73
C ASP A 251 -12.48 -30.17 -23.69
N HIS A 252 -12.87 -31.43 -23.97
CA HIS A 252 -14.00 -31.76 -24.85
C HIS A 252 -15.35 -31.26 -24.34
N THR A 253 -15.45 -30.88 -23.04
CA THR A 253 -16.62 -30.28 -22.39
C THR A 253 -16.60 -28.75 -22.39
N GLY A 254 -15.57 -28.14 -22.94
CA GLY A 254 -15.35 -26.68 -22.90
C GLY A 254 -14.77 -26.14 -21.59
N LYS A 255 -14.45 -27.02 -20.63
CA LYS A 255 -13.87 -26.64 -19.34
C LYS A 255 -12.38 -26.29 -19.47
N GLU A 256 -11.96 -25.20 -18.83
CA GLU A 256 -10.55 -24.77 -18.82
C GLU A 256 -9.69 -25.74 -18.02
N ILE A 257 -8.66 -26.27 -18.66
CA ILE A 257 -7.56 -27.03 -18.04
C ILE A 257 -6.34 -26.13 -17.97
N TRP A 258 -5.82 -25.95 -16.80
CA TRP A 258 -4.65 -25.13 -16.55
C TRP A 258 -3.40 -26.01 -16.55
N MET A 259 -2.50 -25.70 -17.47
CA MET A 259 -1.24 -26.45 -17.64
C MET A 259 -0.05 -25.55 -17.31
N PRO A 260 0.59 -25.77 -16.16
CA PRO A 260 1.85 -25.10 -15.86
C PRO A 260 2.94 -25.50 -16.88
N THR A 261 3.72 -24.52 -17.35
CA THR A 261 4.85 -24.72 -18.29
C THR A 261 6.17 -24.32 -17.65
N SER A 262 7.29 -24.75 -18.21
CA SER A 262 8.63 -24.34 -17.78
C SER A 262 8.88 -22.86 -18.13
N ARG A 263 9.67 -22.17 -17.31
CA ARG A 263 10.11 -20.80 -17.58
C ARG A 263 11.48 -20.82 -18.24
N ASN A 264 11.50 -20.78 -19.56
CA ASN A 264 12.72 -20.94 -20.35
C ASN A 264 13.77 -19.87 -20.07
N SER A 265 13.37 -18.64 -19.75
CA SER A 265 14.27 -17.54 -19.36
C SER A 265 15.13 -17.85 -18.13
N PHE A 266 14.77 -18.87 -17.34
CA PHE A 266 15.49 -19.24 -16.12
C PHE A 266 16.39 -20.47 -16.28
N GLN A 267 16.45 -21.09 -17.46
CA GLN A 267 17.25 -22.29 -17.67
C GLN A 267 18.76 -22.11 -17.41
N ASN A 268 19.26 -20.88 -17.61
CA ASN A 268 20.67 -20.56 -17.36
C ASN A 268 20.99 -20.25 -15.89
N LYS A 269 19.96 -20.06 -15.04
CA LYS A 269 20.15 -19.79 -13.62
C LYS A 269 20.43 -21.06 -12.82
N GLU A 270 21.14 -20.94 -11.70
CA GLU A 270 21.31 -22.05 -10.77
C GLU A 270 19.97 -22.47 -10.14
N PRO A 271 19.76 -23.79 -9.83
CA PRO A 271 18.48 -24.25 -9.25
C PRO A 271 18.06 -23.52 -7.97
N ILE A 272 19.03 -23.10 -7.15
CA ILE A 272 18.78 -22.33 -5.94
C ILE A 272 18.30 -20.91 -6.25
N GLU A 273 18.84 -20.30 -7.29
CA GLU A 273 18.40 -18.97 -7.75
C GLU A 273 16.99 -19.02 -8.34
N ILE A 274 16.69 -20.12 -9.09
CA ILE A 274 15.33 -20.35 -9.60
C ILE A 274 14.35 -20.42 -8.42
N LEU A 275 14.65 -21.24 -7.40
CA LEU A 275 13.82 -21.36 -6.20
C LEU A 275 13.63 -20.00 -5.49
N ALA A 276 14.72 -19.24 -5.32
CA ALA A 276 14.69 -17.94 -4.68
C ALA A 276 13.79 -16.93 -5.44
N GLN A 277 13.89 -16.92 -6.78
CA GLN A 277 13.10 -16.04 -7.63
C GLN A 277 11.60 -16.36 -7.57
N TYR A 278 11.23 -17.64 -7.67
CA TYR A 278 9.83 -18.06 -7.51
C TYR A 278 9.27 -17.68 -6.15
N ASN A 279 10.04 -17.86 -5.07
CA ASN A 279 9.68 -17.44 -3.73
C ASN A 279 9.49 -15.93 -3.62
N ALA A 280 10.38 -15.14 -4.21
CA ALA A 280 10.30 -13.67 -4.20
C ALA A 280 9.02 -13.19 -4.89
N GLU A 281 8.69 -13.77 -6.05
CA GLU A 281 7.49 -13.43 -6.82
C GLU A 281 6.19 -13.81 -6.07
N ILE A 282 6.15 -15.01 -5.43
CA ILE A 282 5.01 -15.44 -4.61
C ILE A 282 4.84 -14.52 -3.40
N ARG A 283 5.93 -14.22 -2.67
CA ARG A 283 5.88 -13.30 -1.52
C ARG A 283 5.49 -11.89 -1.94
N GLY A 284 5.97 -11.42 -3.09
CA GLY A 284 5.66 -10.09 -3.62
C GLY A 284 4.16 -9.91 -3.84
N ILE A 285 3.53 -10.83 -4.58
CA ILE A 285 2.08 -10.76 -4.82
C ILE A 285 1.27 -10.95 -3.54
N TYR A 286 1.68 -11.85 -2.65
CA TYR A 286 1.00 -12.06 -1.39
C TYR A 286 1.11 -10.84 -0.46
N ASN A 287 2.29 -10.27 -0.30
CA ASN A 287 2.50 -9.09 0.54
C ASN A 287 1.66 -7.91 0.08
N TYR A 288 1.53 -7.73 -1.24
CA TYR A 288 0.69 -6.68 -1.80
C TYR A 288 -0.80 -6.94 -1.54
N TYR A 289 -1.28 -8.17 -1.77
CA TYR A 289 -2.71 -8.50 -1.72
C TYR A 289 -3.17 -9.18 -0.42
N ARG A 290 -2.34 -9.26 0.60
CA ARG A 290 -2.68 -9.94 1.88
C ARG A 290 -3.91 -9.39 2.60
N MET A 291 -4.32 -8.15 2.30
CA MET A 291 -5.53 -7.54 2.85
C MET A 291 -6.81 -7.96 2.11
N ALA A 292 -6.69 -8.55 0.93
CA ALA A 292 -7.84 -8.97 0.14
C ALA A 292 -8.64 -10.07 0.86
N ARG A 293 -9.97 -9.96 0.84
CA ARG A 293 -10.87 -10.97 1.41
C ARG A 293 -10.70 -12.34 0.75
N ASN A 294 -10.45 -12.35 -0.55
CA ASN A 294 -10.27 -13.55 -1.38
C ASN A 294 -8.80 -13.93 -1.57
N VAL A 295 -7.89 -13.53 -0.69
CA VAL A 295 -6.44 -13.81 -0.82
C VAL A 295 -6.12 -15.29 -0.97
N SER A 296 -6.97 -16.18 -0.44
CA SER A 296 -6.86 -17.63 -0.60
C SER A 296 -6.87 -18.10 -2.07
N VAL A 297 -7.31 -17.25 -3.00
CA VAL A 297 -7.24 -17.52 -4.45
C VAL A 297 -5.79 -17.68 -4.91
N LEU A 298 -4.82 -17.11 -4.18
CA LEU A 298 -3.39 -17.27 -4.43
C LEU A 298 -2.90 -18.72 -4.26
N ASN A 299 -3.68 -19.62 -3.64
CA ASN A 299 -3.36 -21.06 -3.67
C ASN A 299 -3.32 -21.61 -5.11
N LYS A 300 -4.18 -21.09 -6.02
CA LYS A 300 -4.15 -21.45 -7.44
C LYS A 300 -2.90 -20.90 -8.13
N PHE A 301 -2.53 -19.65 -7.81
CA PHE A 301 -1.30 -19.04 -8.30
C PHE A 301 -0.08 -19.85 -7.85
N HIS A 302 0.00 -20.17 -6.56
CA HIS A 302 1.07 -20.97 -5.96
C HIS A 302 1.20 -22.35 -6.63
N TYR A 303 0.09 -23.04 -6.86
CA TYR A 303 0.09 -24.32 -7.56
C TYR A 303 0.75 -24.23 -8.94
N VAL A 304 0.38 -23.22 -9.74
CA VAL A 304 0.99 -23.04 -11.06
C VAL A 304 2.47 -22.72 -10.95
N MET A 305 2.85 -21.83 -10.01
CA MET A 305 4.25 -21.47 -9.75
C MET A 305 5.08 -22.69 -9.32
N GLU A 306 4.56 -23.52 -8.43
CA GLU A 306 5.22 -24.74 -7.93
C GLU A 306 5.51 -25.73 -9.06
N TYR A 307 4.50 -26.06 -9.86
CA TYR A 307 4.68 -27.01 -10.96
C TYR A 307 5.52 -26.44 -12.09
N SER A 308 5.44 -25.15 -12.37
CA SER A 308 6.33 -24.46 -13.30
C SER A 308 7.79 -24.52 -12.85
N MET A 309 8.04 -24.27 -11.57
CA MET A 309 9.38 -24.39 -10.98
C MET A 309 9.95 -25.81 -11.16
N TYR A 310 9.14 -26.84 -10.84
CA TYR A 310 9.60 -28.23 -11.05
C TYR A 310 9.97 -28.50 -12.49
N LYS A 311 9.16 -28.06 -13.46
CA LYS A 311 9.42 -28.22 -14.89
C LYS A 311 10.65 -27.44 -15.34
N THR A 312 10.88 -26.23 -14.82
CA THR A 312 12.03 -25.39 -15.14
C THR A 312 13.32 -26.06 -14.66
N ILE A 313 13.36 -26.53 -13.42
CA ILE A 313 14.52 -27.23 -12.85
C ILE A 313 14.72 -28.58 -13.56
N ALA A 314 13.65 -29.31 -13.87
CA ALA A 314 13.72 -30.58 -14.61
C ALA A 314 14.31 -30.39 -16.00
N GLY A 315 13.95 -29.33 -16.71
CA GLY A 315 14.52 -28.97 -18.01
C GLY A 315 16.03 -28.73 -17.90
N LYS A 316 16.48 -27.96 -16.90
CA LYS A 316 17.93 -27.74 -16.64
C LYS A 316 18.66 -29.07 -16.32
N MET A 317 18.07 -29.90 -15.50
CA MET A 317 18.67 -31.18 -15.06
C MET A 317 18.48 -32.34 -16.05
N ARG A 318 17.81 -32.09 -17.18
CA ARG A 318 17.48 -33.13 -18.20
C ARG A 318 16.81 -34.36 -17.57
N CYS A 319 15.85 -34.15 -16.69
CA CYS A 319 15.10 -35.20 -16.02
C CYS A 319 13.60 -34.87 -15.93
N SER A 320 12.78 -35.79 -15.41
CA SER A 320 11.34 -35.50 -15.22
C SER A 320 11.06 -34.62 -14.00
N ALA A 321 10.02 -33.83 -14.07
CA ALA A 321 9.55 -32.98 -12.93
C ALA A 321 9.24 -33.83 -11.67
N ALA A 322 8.73 -35.05 -11.85
CA ALA A 322 8.49 -36.00 -10.77
C ALA A 322 9.80 -36.40 -10.05
N LYS A 323 10.89 -36.62 -10.81
CA LYS A 323 12.19 -36.93 -10.26
C LYS A 323 12.76 -35.75 -9.45
N VAL A 324 12.63 -34.53 -9.96
CA VAL A 324 13.00 -33.30 -9.25
C VAL A 324 12.23 -33.17 -7.95
N LYS A 325 10.89 -33.30 -8.00
CA LYS A 325 10.05 -33.26 -6.81
C LYS A 325 10.49 -34.28 -5.77
N LYS A 326 10.67 -35.55 -6.17
CA LYS A 326 11.09 -36.64 -5.26
C LYS A 326 12.45 -36.37 -4.62
N LYS A 327 13.43 -35.89 -5.40
CA LYS A 327 14.81 -35.64 -4.94
C LYS A 327 14.89 -34.53 -3.87
N TYR A 328 14.14 -33.44 -4.05
CA TYR A 328 14.30 -32.23 -3.23
C TYR A 328 13.18 -32.03 -2.20
N THR A 329 12.17 -32.91 -2.14
CA THR A 329 11.11 -32.80 -1.12
C THR A 329 11.50 -33.63 0.12
N LYS A 330 11.60 -32.94 1.28
CA LYS A 330 11.74 -33.54 2.61
C LYS A 330 10.56 -33.06 3.47
N ASN A 331 9.93 -33.95 4.23
CA ASN A 331 8.77 -33.62 5.09
C ASN A 331 7.64 -32.87 4.35
N ARG A 332 7.33 -33.28 3.12
CA ARG A 332 6.34 -32.65 2.22
C ARG A 332 6.68 -31.23 1.76
N ILE A 333 7.83 -30.66 2.13
CA ILE A 333 8.28 -29.34 1.73
C ILE A 333 9.41 -29.50 0.73
N PHE A 334 9.26 -28.84 -0.45
CA PHE A 334 10.31 -28.76 -1.44
C PHE A 334 11.38 -27.76 -0.99
N GLY A 335 12.65 -28.13 -1.10
CA GLY A 335 13.74 -27.23 -0.74
C GLY A 335 15.10 -27.77 -1.17
N MET A 336 16.04 -26.86 -1.33
CA MET A 336 17.42 -27.14 -1.77
C MET A 336 18.42 -26.71 -0.72
N GLU A 337 19.43 -27.52 -0.51
CA GLU A 337 20.55 -27.22 0.38
C GLU A 337 21.62 -26.45 -0.40
N TYR A 338 22.20 -25.45 0.26
CA TYR A 338 23.29 -24.66 -0.29
C TYR A 338 24.28 -24.27 0.81
N GLU A 339 25.53 -24.14 0.43
CA GLU A 339 26.62 -23.80 1.33
C GLU A 339 26.74 -22.29 1.50
N THR A 340 26.95 -21.85 2.73
CA THR A 340 27.26 -20.46 3.07
C THR A 340 28.53 -20.40 3.90
N LYS A 341 29.14 -19.23 4.04
CA LYS A 341 30.30 -19.01 4.93
C LYS A 341 30.07 -19.47 6.39
N ARG A 342 28.80 -19.66 6.79
CA ARG A 342 28.38 -20.12 8.14
C ARG A 342 27.90 -21.57 8.16
N GLY A 343 28.17 -22.35 7.10
CA GLY A 343 27.73 -23.74 6.95
C GLY A 343 26.53 -23.91 6.02
N TRP A 344 26.04 -25.15 5.95
CA TRP A 344 24.94 -25.55 5.10
C TRP A 344 23.61 -24.96 5.55
N LYS A 345 22.84 -24.44 4.60
CA LYS A 345 21.47 -23.96 4.80
C LYS A 345 20.54 -24.61 3.79
N ARG A 346 19.25 -24.69 4.14
CA ARG A 346 18.20 -25.17 3.26
C ARG A 346 17.30 -24.01 2.89
N ALA A 347 17.11 -23.73 1.61
CA ALA A 347 16.08 -22.84 1.11
C ALA A 347 14.85 -23.66 0.75
N GLU A 348 13.72 -23.30 1.29
CA GLU A 348 12.45 -23.98 1.09
C GLU A 348 11.54 -23.19 0.15
N PHE A 349 10.74 -23.90 -0.64
CA PHE A 349 9.69 -23.27 -1.43
C PHE A 349 8.62 -22.74 -0.50
N TYR A 350 8.02 -21.60 -0.86
CA TYR A 350 7.02 -20.92 -0.04
C TYR A 350 5.88 -21.85 0.36
N HIS A 351 5.63 -22.00 1.64
CA HIS A 351 4.63 -22.91 2.20
C HIS A 351 3.84 -22.33 3.39
N ASP A 352 4.02 -21.03 3.70
CA ASP A 352 3.36 -20.34 4.83
C ASP A 352 1.84 -20.17 4.61
N GLY A 353 1.34 -20.48 3.40
CA GLY A 353 -0.07 -20.32 3.03
C GLY A 353 -0.45 -18.86 2.78
N PHE A 354 -1.74 -18.64 2.46
CA PHE A 354 -2.27 -17.33 2.11
C PHE A 354 -3.43 -16.96 3.03
N HIS A 355 -3.10 -16.33 4.14
CA HIS A 355 -4.07 -15.88 5.13
C HIS A 355 -4.31 -14.38 5.01
N ARG A 356 -5.59 -13.97 5.16
CA ARG A 356 -5.90 -12.55 5.20
C ARG A 356 -5.26 -11.91 6.42
N SER A 357 -4.40 -10.93 6.18
CA SER A 357 -3.85 -10.07 7.22
C SER A 357 -4.72 -8.83 7.35
N THR A 358 -5.28 -8.60 8.53
CA THR A 358 -5.82 -7.27 8.85
C THR A 358 -4.63 -6.38 9.19
N PRO A 359 -4.54 -5.16 8.63
CA PRO A 359 -3.52 -4.24 9.08
C PRO A 359 -3.68 -4.05 10.59
N ALA A 360 -2.57 -4.07 11.33
CA ALA A 360 -2.57 -3.51 12.67
C ALA A 360 -3.23 -2.12 12.57
N LYS A 361 -3.93 -1.70 13.61
CA LYS A 361 -4.40 -0.32 13.72
C LYS A 361 -3.14 0.55 13.72
N LEU A 362 -2.69 0.90 12.53
CA LEU A 362 -1.75 1.97 12.35
C LEU A 362 -2.59 3.23 12.53
N ASP A 363 -2.26 4.01 13.55
CA ASP A 363 -2.65 5.41 13.60
C ASP A 363 -1.97 6.08 12.40
N MET A 364 -2.64 5.99 11.25
CA MET A 364 -2.11 6.55 9.99
C MET A 364 -2.08 8.07 10.01
N ASP A 365 -2.80 8.69 10.95
CA ASP A 365 -2.86 10.14 11.13
C ASP A 365 -1.85 10.68 12.15
N THR A 366 -1.16 9.82 12.87
CA THR A 366 0.01 10.25 13.62
C THR A 366 1.19 10.34 12.65
N MET A 367 1.62 11.57 12.36
CA MET A 367 2.95 11.78 11.79
C MET A 367 3.91 10.89 12.58
N PRO A 368 4.61 9.94 11.93
CA PRO A 368 5.63 9.20 12.63
C PRO A 368 6.53 10.26 13.27
N ASP A 369 6.76 10.14 14.57
CA ASP A 369 7.79 10.89 15.25
C ASP A 369 9.10 10.48 14.58
N TYR A 370 9.38 11.09 13.43
CA TYR A 370 10.71 11.05 12.86
C TYR A 370 11.61 11.80 13.85
N LYS A 371 11.95 11.14 14.91
CA LYS A 371 13.26 11.36 15.48
C LYS A 371 14.21 10.98 14.35
N VAL A 372 14.37 11.93 13.43
CA VAL A 372 15.51 11.92 12.55
C VAL A 372 16.68 12.00 13.50
N SER A 373 17.12 10.84 13.96
CA SER A 373 18.45 10.67 14.46
C SER A 373 19.37 10.88 13.25
N VAL A 374 19.40 12.11 12.77
CA VAL A 374 20.53 12.59 12.01
C VAL A 374 21.63 12.57 13.07
N ARG A 375 22.32 11.44 13.16
CA ARG A 375 23.64 11.44 13.77
C ARG A 375 24.39 12.50 12.95
N PRO A 376 24.72 13.67 13.55
CA PRO A 376 25.44 14.68 12.80
C PRO A 376 26.65 13.95 12.21
N LYS A 377 26.92 14.17 10.92
CA LYS A 377 28.11 13.57 10.31
C LYS A 377 29.24 13.81 11.29
N GLU A 378 30.07 12.81 11.54
CA GLU A 378 31.12 12.88 12.58
C GLU A 378 31.90 14.20 12.56
N VAL A 379 32.11 14.78 11.38
CA VAL A 379 32.77 16.07 11.20
C VAL A 379 31.95 17.25 11.77
N ILE A 380 30.60 17.21 11.61
CA ILE A 380 29.70 18.24 12.13
C ILE A 380 29.68 18.18 13.67
N ALA A 381 29.59 16.96 14.21
CA ALA A 381 29.64 16.78 15.67
C ALA A 381 30.93 17.35 16.26
N ARG A 382 32.11 17.09 15.64
CA ARG A 382 33.39 17.63 16.04
C ARG A 382 33.48 19.16 15.88
N PHE A 383 32.91 19.69 14.77
CA PHE A 383 32.86 21.12 14.54
C PHE A 383 32.02 21.86 15.60
N MET A 384 30.90 21.28 16.00
CA MET A 384 30.02 21.87 17.01
C MET A 384 30.59 21.87 18.42
N THR A 385 31.66 21.09 18.70
CA THR A 385 32.33 21.13 20.00
C THR A 385 33.20 22.39 20.18
N GLY A 386 33.51 23.12 19.10
CA GLY A 386 34.41 24.28 19.16
C GLY A 386 35.84 23.97 19.57
N TYR A 387 36.25 22.70 19.54
CA TYR A 387 37.53 22.22 19.98
C TYR A 387 38.51 22.04 18.82
N CYS A 388 39.70 22.68 18.94
CA CYS A 388 40.78 22.51 17.98
C CYS A 388 41.47 21.16 18.15
N GLU A 389 41.45 20.31 17.11
CA GLU A 389 42.04 18.95 17.19
C GLU A 389 43.59 18.93 17.17
N LEU A 390 44.24 20.04 16.84
CA LEU A 390 45.73 20.16 16.85
C LEU A 390 46.27 20.75 18.11
N CYS A 391 45.87 21.97 18.51
CA CYS A 391 46.39 22.62 19.68
C CYS A 391 45.62 22.30 20.97
N CYS A 392 44.51 21.54 20.85
CA CYS A 392 43.69 21.14 21.99
C CYS A 392 43.04 22.28 22.77
N LYS A 393 42.93 23.46 22.19
CA LYS A 393 42.28 24.62 22.81
C LYS A 393 40.80 24.67 22.43
N ASN A 394 39.99 25.19 23.33
CA ASN A 394 38.56 25.41 23.11
C ASN A 394 38.36 26.86 22.65
N GLU A 395 38.53 27.11 21.38
CA GLU A 395 38.46 28.43 20.77
C GLU A 395 37.38 28.49 19.69
N HIS A 396 36.59 29.55 19.69
CA HIS A 396 35.65 29.87 18.60
C HIS A 396 36.15 31.13 17.86
N PRO A 397 36.08 31.13 16.51
CA PRO A 397 35.57 30.10 15.61
C PRO A 397 36.61 29.00 15.29
N VAL A 398 36.12 27.78 15.01
CA VAL A 398 36.91 26.69 14.43
C VAL A 398 36.61 26.53 12.95
N LEU A 399 37.56 26.05 12.16
CA LEU A 399 37.50 25.84 10.72
C LEU A 399 37.69 24.36 10.39
N ILE A 400 37.15 23.92 9.25
CA ILE A 400 37.35 22.56 8.79
C ILE A 400 38.36 22.54 7.64
N HIS A 401 39.51 21.90 7.87
CA HIS A 401 40.46 21.55 6.82
C HIS A 401 40.12 20.20 6.20
N GLN A 402 40.08 20.13 4.85
CA GLN A 402 39.76 18.89 4.14
C GLN A 402 40.80 18.60 3.04
N ILE A 403 41.23 17.34 2.96
CA ILE A 403 42.13 16.86 1.93
C ILE A 403 41.42 15.87 0.97
N LYS A 404 41.89 15.82 -0.27
CA LYS A 404 41.35 14.91 -1.30
C LYS A 404 41.63 13.44 -1.00
N SER A 405 42.85 13.14 -0.54
CA SER A 405 43.28 11.75 -0.29
C SER A 405 44.31 11.70 0.83
N LEU A 406 44.22 10.73 1.73
CA LEU A 406 45.23 10.44 2.75
C LEU A 406 46.57 9.95 2.15
N ARG A 407 46.55 9.44 0.91
CA ARG A 407 47.79 9.01 0.23
C ARG A 407 48.67 10.18 -0.21
N CYS A 408 48.13 11.40 -0.26
CA CYS A 408 48.89 12.60 -0.61
C CYS A 408 49.64 13.21 0.56
N LEU A 409 49.46 12.69 1.77
CA LEU A 409 50.14 13.16 2.97
C LEU A 409 51.50 12.48 3.11
N THR A 410 52.54 13.30 3.22
CA THR A 410 53.94 12.83 3.39
C THR A 410 54.23 12.37 4.82
N GLY A 411 53.47 12.85 5.79
CA GLY A 411 53.67 12.60 7.21
C GLY A 411 54.81 13.46 7.85
N ASN A 412 55.25 14.47 7.13
CA ASN A 412 56.34 15.34 7.60
C ASN A 412 55.91 16.31 8.71
N THR A 413 54.65 16.74 8.65
CA THR A 413 54.07 17.68 9.62
C THR A 413 53.21 17.01 10.67
N ASP A 414 52.99 17.64 11.83
CA ASP A 414 52.20 17.08 12.93
C ASP A 414 50.73 16.88 12.54
N TRP A 415 50.17 17.80 11.76
CA TRP A 415 48.79 17.68 11.31
C TRP A 415 48.58 16.55 10.30
N GLU A 416 49.54 16.30 9.39
CA GLU A 416 49.51 15.15 8.48
C GLU A 416 49.58 13.83 9.25
N ARG A 417 50.52 13.71 10.20
CA ARG A 417 50.63 12.54 11.08
C ARG A 417 49.37 12.30 11.89
N PHE A 418 48.74 13.36 12.38
CA PHE A 418 47.47 13.26 13.08
C PHE A 418 46.34 12.73 12.19
N MET A 419 46.18 13.28 10.96
CA MET A 419 45.19 12.82 10.00
C MET A 419 45.40 11.37 9.56
N GLN A 420 46.65 10.97 9.30
CA GLN A 420 47.00 9.58 8.98
C GLN A 420 46.69 8.63 10.15
N LYS A 421 47.09 8.99 11.38
CA LYS A 421 46.81 8.21 12.61
C LYS A 421 45.31 8.02 12.84
N LYS A 422 44.51 9.06 12.65
CA LYS A 422 43.07 9.01 12.82
C LYS A 422 42.33 8.45 11.59
N ARG A 423 43.02 8.22 10.45
CA ARG A 423 42.47 7.79 9.17
C ARG A 423 41.28 8.67 8.70
N ARG A 424 41.41 9.98 8.88
CA ARG A 424 40.39 10.97 8.58
C ARG A 424 40.85 11.95 7.51
N LYS A 425 39.93 12.31 6.59
CA LYS A 425 40.17 13.31 5.53
C LYS A 425 39.81 14.73 5.96
N THR A 426 39.29 14.91 7.19
CA THR A 426 38.87 16.21 7.74
C THR A 426 39.48 16.44 9.10
N LEU A 427 39.88 17.68 9.37
CA LEU A 427 40.44 18.15 10.62
C LEU A 427 39.70 19.42 11.05
N VAL A 428 39.31 19.51 12.31
CA VAL A 428 38.67 20.71 12.88
C VAL A 428 39.73 21.45 13.66
N VAL A 429 40.01 22.70 13.29
CA VAL A 429 41.13 23.49 13.83
C VAL A 429 40.76 24.95 14.08
N CYS A 430 41.41 25.61 15.01
CA CYS A 430 41.30 27.06 15.18
C CYS A 430 41.97 27.82 14.01
N GLU A 431 41.74 29.09 13.90
CA GLU A 431 42.23 29.93 12.80
C GLU A 431 43.75 29.92 12.68
N ASP A 432 44.47 29.96 13.79
CA ASP A 432 45.95 29.96 13.81
C ASP A 432 46.49 28.61 13.29
N CYS A 433 45.95 27.49 13.77
CA CYS A 433 46.35 26.18 13.26
C CYS A 433 45.96 25.98 11.79
N TYR A 434 44.88 26.59 11.34
CA TYR A 434 44.45 26.55 9.91
C TYR A 434 45.45 27.32 9.04
N LYS A 435 45.88 28.51 9.47
CA LYS A 435 46.91 29.29 8.76
C LYS A 435 48.24 28.54 8.69
N MET A 436 48.64 27.85 9.77
CA MET A 436 49.83 27.00 9.80
C MET A 436 49.76 25.85 8.79
N ILE A 437 48.58 25.18 8.64
CA ILE A 437 48.37 24.09 7.68
C ILE A 437 48.46 24.57 6.23
N ILE A 438 47.95 25.77 5.94
CA ILE A 438 47.96 26.30 4.56
C ILE A 438 49.35 26.77 4.15
N ASN A 439 50.18 27.20 5.12
CA ASN A 439 51.52 27.72 4.86
C ASN A 439 52.60 26.63 4.95
N SER A 440 52.23 25.39 5.27
CA SER A 440 53.11 24.22 5.32
C SER A 440 52.98 23.37 4.05
#